data_1634e3a0d1b63ddce247d1ab0288aed0
#
_entry.id   1634e3a0d1b63ddce247d1ab0288aed0
#
_cell.length_a   1.000
_cell.length_b   1.000
_cell.length_c   1.000
_cell.angle_alpha   90.00
_cell.angle_beta   90.00
_cell.angle_gamma   90.00
#
_symmetry.space_group_name_H-M   'P 1'
#
loop_
_entity.id
_entity.type
_entity.pdbx_description
1 polymer ?
#
loop_
_entity_poly.entity_id
_entity_poly.type
_entity_poly.pdbx_seq_one_letter_code
_entity_poly.pdbx_strand_id
1 'polypeptide(L)'
;MPTDIEIARSVTPLPITEVAKNAGVDVKYLIPYGFDKAKVDYSLLNEPTDHQAKLVLVTAINPTPAGEGKTTTTIGLADGLRRRGIKSAVALREPSLGPVFGVKGGAAGGGWAQVIPMEDINLHFTGDFHAIGAANNLLAAMLDNHIQQGNQLGIDVKRITWKRVVDMNDRQLRHVIDGIGGKAQGVPREDGFDITVASEVMAILCLSTSISDLKERLGEIVVGYSFAGEPVRARDLKAQGAMAALLKDALKPNLVQTLEGTPAFVHGGPFANIAHGCNSIMATRMAMRFGDVAITEAGFGADLGAEKFLDIKCRMTGVRPSAVVVVATARALKYNGGVAKADLNEENLEALKAGMPNLLRHVDNIQNVYGLPCVVAINRFPTDTEAELALIESECQKLGVNVKLSEVWAKGGEGALELADEVMRLIEQPSELKFAYEDGADVADALEAVATKVYRADGVDFTPAAKRQLAELRENGFGNLPVCVAKTQYSFSDNAKVLGAPENFRITVRELKVSAGAHFVVALTGSVLTMPGLPKVPAAENIDVDNDGNITGLF
;
A
#
# COMPACT_ATOMS: atom_id res chain seq x y z
N MET A 1 26.41 -0.51 15.15
CA MET A 1 25.88 -1.46 14.14
C MET A 1 25.93 -0.78 12.80
N PRO A 2 26.19 -1.49 11.70
CA PRO A 2 26.16 -0.91 10.38
C PRO A 2 24.76 -0.39 10.05
N THR A 3 24.69 0.63 9.20
CA THR A 3 23.44 1.19 8.67
C THR A 3 22.83 0.25 7.62
N ASP A 4 21.56 0.43 7.30
CA ASP A 4 20.87 -0.42 6.30
C ASP A 4 21.55 -0.35 4.93
N ILE A 5 22.06 0.81 4.52
CA ILE A 5 22.80 0.96 3.27
C ILE A 5 24.18 0.28 3.31
N GLU A 6 24.88 0.31 4.45
CA GLU A 6 26.15 -0.41 4.63
C GLU A 6 25.95 -1.92 4.57
N ILE A 7 24.86 -2.43 5.17
CA ILE A 7 24.48 -3.85 5.09
C ILE A 7 24.18 -4.22 3.64
N ALA A 8 23.35 -3.44 2.94
CA ALA A 8 23.01 -3.69 1.55
C ALA A 8 24.24 -3.76 0.65
N ARG A 9 25.20 -2.84 0.82
CA ARG A 9 26.47 -2.82 0.07
C ARG A 9 27.44 -3.93 0.44
N SER A 10 27.31 -4.54 1.62
CA SER A 10 28.17 -5.64 2.07
C SER A 10 27.90 -6.95 1.33
N VAL A 11 26.75 -7.08 0.68
CA VAL A 11 26.33 -8.28 -0.05
C VAL A 11 26.53 -8.06 -1.55
N THR A 12 27.19 -9.00 -2.22
CA THR A 12 27.31 -9.01 -3.68
C THR A 12 26.02 -9.60 -4.28
N PRO A 13 25.24 -8.82 -5.05
CA PRO A 13 24.02 -9.34 -5.66
C PRO A 13 24.32 -10.39 -6.72
N LEU A 14 23.45 -11.39 -6.85
CA LEU A 14 23.46 -12.29 -8.00
C LEU A 14 23.05 -11.51 -9.27
N PRO A 15 23.58 -11.88 -10.44
CA PRO A 15 23.05 -11.37 -11.70
C PRO A 15 21.55 -11.62 -11.80
N ILE A 16 20.79 -10.64 -12.28
CA ILE A 16 19.32 -10.77 -12.33
C ILE A 16 18.86 -11.95 -13.19
N THR A 17 19.63 -12.35 -14.17
CA THR A 17 19.38 -13.55 -14.98
C THR A 17 19.49 -14.83 -14.18
N GLU A 18 20.37 -14.88 -13.17
CA GLU A 18 20.48 -16.00 -12.24
C GLU A 18 19.32 -16.01 -11.25
N VAL A 19 18.94 -14.85 -10.71
CA VAL A 19 17.75 -14.70 -9.88
C VAL A 19 16.50 -15.18 -10.63
N ALA A 20 16.31 -14.76 -11.87
CA ALA A 20 15.22 -15.19 -12.73
C ALA A 20 15.22 -16.71 -12.94
N LYS A 21 16.39 -17.29 -13.25
CA LYS A 21 16.54 -18.75 -13.40
C LYS A 21 16.19 -19.49 -12.11
N ASN A 22 16.68 -19.02 -10.97
CA ASN A 22 16.41 -19.62 -9.66
C ASN A 22 14.92 -19.50 -9.25
N ALA A 23 14.23 -18.45 -9.72
CA ALA A 23 12.78 -18.31 -9.60
C ALA A 23 12.00 -19.20 -10.56
N GLY A 24 12.60 -19.63 -11.67
CA GLY A 24 11.92 -20.36 -12.74
C GLY A 24 11.32 -19.44 -13.83
N VAL A 25 11.74 -18.19 -13.88
CA VAL A 25 11.35 -17.24 -14.94
C VAL A 25 12.17 -17.52 -16.20
N ASP A 26 11.48 -17.83 -17.30
CA ASP A 26 12.14 -18.01 -18.60
C ASP A 26 12.70 -16.66 -19.09
N VAL A 27 13.96 -16.67 -19.53
CA VAL A 27 14.73 -15.50 -20.03
C VAL A 27 13.97 -14.74 -21.12
N LYS A 28 13.16 -15.40 -21.95
CA LYS A 28 12.35 -14.73 -22.99
C LYS A 28 11.37 -13.67 -22.44
N TYR A 29 11.00 -13.75 -21.14
CA TYR A 29 10.12 -12.80 -20.47
C TYR A 29 10.90 -11.76 -19.65
N LEU A 30 12.23 -11.88 -19.57
CA LEU A 30 13.06 -10.99 -18.78
C LEU A 30 13.53 -9.80 -19.61
N ILE A 31 13.31 -8.60 -19.11
CA ILE A 31 13.77 -7.34 -19.70
C ILE A 31 14.75 -6.71 -18.72
N PRO A 32 16.08 -6.92 -18.88
CA PRO A 32 17.07 -6.42 -17.94
C PRO A 32 17.12 -4.87 -17.89
N TYR A 33 17.21 -4.35 -16.67
CA TYR A 33 17.45 -2.95 -16.35
C TYR A 33 18.78 -2.81 -15.59
N GLY A 34 19.87 -3.31 -16.19
CA GLY A 34 21.18 -3.41 -15.57
C GLY A 34 21.48 -4.82 -15.09
N PHE A 35 22.40 -4.92 -14.10
CA PHE A 35 22.94 -6.19 -13.61
C PHE A 35 22.00 -6.91 -12.63
N ASP A 36 21.31 -6.17 -11.78
CA ASP A 36 20.67 -6.64 -10.54
C ASP A 36 19.15 -6.42 -10.50
N LYS A 37 18.57 -5.86 -11.56
CA LYS A 37 17.13 -5.67 -11.69
C LYS A 37 16.63 -5.89 -13.10
N ALA A 38 15.38 -6.30 -13.24
CA ALA A 38 14.72 -6.50 -14.53
C ALA A 38 13.22 -6.28 -14.40
N LYS A 39 12.57 -5.99 -15.52
CA LYS A 39 11.12 -6.17 -15.63
C LYS A 39 10.80 -7.57 -16.14
N VAL A 40 9.64 -8.09 -15.71
CA VAL A 40 9.10 -9.36 -16.19
C VAL A 40 7.87 -9.10 -17.03
N ASP A 41 7.86 -9.60 -18.27
CA ASP A 41 6.71 -9.45 -19.15
C ASP A 41 5.53 -10.23 -18.59
N TYR A 42 4.42 -9.54 -18.36
CA TYR A 42 3.23 -10.12 -17.75
C TYR A 42 2.50 -11.11 -18.67
N SER A 43 2.81 -11.18 -19.97
CA SER A 43 2.27 -12.20 -20.87
C SER A 43 2.58 -13.62 -20.40
N LEU A 44 3.64 -13.79 -19.60
CA LEU A 44 3.97 -15.00 -18.87
C LEU A 44 2.80 -15.54 -18.03
N LEU A 45 1.98 -14.66 -17.45
CA LEU A 45 0.82 -15.04 -16.64
C LEU A 45 -0.30 -15.69 -17.46
N ASN A 46 -0.27 -15.57 -18.80
CA ASN A 46 -1.21 -16.23 -19.70
C ASN A 46 -0.79 -17.66 -20.04
N GLU A 47 0.43 -18.08 -19.73
CA GLU A 47 0.87 -19.45 -19.92
C GLU A 47 0.17 -20.38 -18.91
N PRO A 48 -0.33 -21.55 -19.35
CA PRO A 48 -0.94 -22.53 -18.46
C PRO A 48 0.01 -22.93 -17.32
N THR A 49 -0.53 -23.18 -16.15
CA THR A 49 0.19 -23.75 -15.01
C THR A 49 -0.76 -24.54 -14.13
N ASP A 50 -0.30 -25.71 -13.68
CA ASP A 50 -0.97 -26.50 -12.64
C ASP A 50 -0.48 -26.12 -11.22
N HIS A 51 0.48 -25.19 -11.13
CA HIS A 51 1.05 -24.74 -9.87
C HIS A 51 0.03 -23.92 -9.07
N GLN A 52 -0.20 -24.33 -7.82
CA GLN A 52 -1.09 -23.67 -6.87
C GLN A 52 -0.28 -23.21 -5.66
N ALA A 53 0.13 -21.94 -5.67
CA ALA A 53 0.80 -21.34 -4.54
C ALA A 53 -0.17 -21.02 -3.41
N LYS A 54 0.33 -21.08 -2.18
CA LYS A 54 -0.32 -20.50 -1.01
C LYS A 54 0.09 -19.04 -0.88
N LEU A 55 -0.88 -18.14 -0.63
CA LEU A 55 -0.61 -16.73 -0.41
C LEU A 55 -0.65 -16.41 1.08
N VAL A 56 0.39 -15.73 1.58
CA VAL A 56 0.47 -15.21 2.94
C VAL A 56 0.45 -13.69 2.91
N LEU A 57 -0.49 -13.11 3.65
CA LEU A 57 -0.60 -11.67 3.81
C LEU A 57 0.10 -11.23 5.10
N VAL A 58 1.06 -10.32 5.00
CA VAL A 58 1.68 -9.66 6.17
C VAL A 58 1.03 -8.29 6.37
N THR A 59 0.51 -8.08 7.56
CA THR A 59 -0.08 -6.81 8.02
C THR A 59 0.45 -6.46 9.40
N ALA A 60 -0.09 -5.45 10.08
CA ALA A 60 0.32 -5.07 11.42
C ALA A 60 -0.82 -4.48 12.24
N ILE A 61 -0.53 -4.18 13.49
CA ILE A 61 -1.34 -3.32 14.36
C ILE A 61 -1.23 -1.85 13.92
N ASN A 62 -2.02 -0.95 14.52
CA ASN A 62 -1.87 0.49 14.28
C ASN A 62 -0.44 0.94 14.63
N PRO A 63 0.29 1.58 13.69
CA PRO A 63 1.71 1.82 13.84
C PRO A 63 2.04 2.98 14.77
N THR A 64 3.26 2.95 15.30
CA THR A 64 3.92 4.17 15.78
C THR A 64 4.39 5.04 14.60
N PRO A 65 4.76 6.30 14.82
CA PRO A 65 5.39 7.12 13.78
C PRO A 65 6.68 6.52 13.19
N ALA A 66 7.36 5.61 13.91
CA ALA A 66 8.57 4.92 13.42
C ALA A 66 8.27 3.72 12.51
N GLY A 67 7.02 3.22 12.52
CA GLY A 67 6.61 1.99 11.81
C GLY A 67 6.91 0.72 12.60
N GLU A 68 6.36 -0.43 12.12
CA GLU A 68 6.38 -1.69 12.86
C GLU A 68 7.21 -2.79 12.19
N GLY A 69 7.92 -2.49 11.10
CA GLY A 69 8.80 -3.44 10.42
C GLY A 69 8.06 -4.51 9.61
N LYS A 70 6.90 -4.22 9.03
CA LYS A 70 6.16 -5.15 8.16
C LYS A 70 6.99 -5.65 7.00
N THR A 71 7.58 -4.75 6.22
CA THR A 71 8.39 -5.09 5.05
C THR A 71 9.59 -5.94 5.46
N THR A 72 10.27 -5.57 6.53
CA THR A 72 11.38 -6.34 7.11
C THR A 72 10.93 -7.75 7.50
N THR A 73 9.79 -7.89 8.19
CA THR A 73 9.21 -9.20 8.54
C THR A 73 8.80 -10.00 7.30
N THR A 74 8.22 -9.34 6.29
CA THR A 74 7.81 -9.97 5.01
C THR A 74 9.01 -10.58 4.29
N ILE A 75 10.09 -9.83 4.18
CA ILE A 75 11.33 -10.27 3.51
C ILE A 75 11.99 -11.39 4.32
N GLY A 76 12.18 -11.18 5.63
CA GLY A 76 12.81 -12.17 6.49
C GLY A 76 12.02 -13.48 6.58
N LEU A 77 10.68 -13.43 6.55
CA LEU A 77 9.83 -14.63 6.47
C LEU A 77 10.08 -15.40 5.16
N ALA A 78 10.20 -14.70 4.03
CA ALA A 78 10.48 -15.33 2.76
C ALA A 78 11.84 -16.03 2.76
N ASP A 79 12.87 -15.37 3.29
CA ASP A 79 14.20 -15.94 3.45
C ASP A 79 14.18 -17.12 4.44
N GLY A 80 13.43 -17.02 5.53
CA GLY A 80 13.23 -18.10 6.51
C GLY A 80 12.57 -19.36 5.90
N LEU A 81 11.55 -19.17 5.06
CA LEU A 81 10.93 -20.27 4.30
C LEU A 81 11.93 -20.93 3.34
N ARG A 82 12.76 -20.16 2.63
CA ARG A 82 13.78 -20.74 1.76
C ARG A 82 14.84 -21.52 2.56
N ARG A 83 15.22 -21.06 3.74
CA ARG A 83 16.11 -21.82 4.64
C ARG A 83 15.49 -23.14 5.10
N ARG A 84 14.16 -23.25 5.14
CA ARG A 84 13.40 -24.49 5.34
C ARG A 84 13.23 -25.34 4.07
N GLY A 85 13.80 -24.92 2.95
CA GLY A 85 13.69 -25.61 1.66
C GLY A 85 12.38 -25.37 0.90
N ILE A 86 11.57 -24.41 1.34
CA ILE A 86 10.31 -24.03 0.68
C ILE A 86 10.62 -22.95 -0.38
N LYS A 87 10.15 -23.16 -1.59
CA LYS A 87 10.24 -22.11 -2.62
C LYS A 87 9.32 -20.96 -2.25
N SER A 88 9.89 -19.84 -1.89
CA SER A 88 9.17 -18.60 -1.58
C SER A 88 9.49 -17.51 -2.59
N ALA A 89 8.53 -16.61 -2.79
CA ALA A 89 8.69 -15.38 -3.55
C ALA A 89 7.93 -14.25 -2.85
N VAL A 90 8.42 -13.02 -2.98
CA VAL A 90 7.84 -11.84 -2.31
C VAL A 90 7.21 -10.91 -3.33
N ALA A 91 6.05 -10.31 -2.99
CA ALA A 91 5.46 -9.21 -3.73
C ALA A 91 5.37 -7.98 -2.84
N LEU A 92 6.06 -6.91 -3.21
CA LEU A 92 6.20 -5.68 -2.43
C LEU A 92 5.73 -4.45 -3.19
N ARG A 93 5.49 -3.37 -2.45
CA ARG A 93 5.27 -2.05 -3.03
C ARG A 93 6.60 -1.36 -3.32
N GLU A 94 6.60 -0.56 -4.37
CA GLU A 94 7.67 0.40 -4.66
C GLU A 94 7.52 1.63 -3.75
N PRO A 95 8.61 2.16 -3.16
CA PRO A 95 8.55 3.35 -2.32
C PRO A 95 8.36 4.63 -3.13
N SER A 96 7.68 5.60 -2.51
CA SER A 96 7.50 6.96 -3.05
C SER A 96 8.59 7.89 -2.53
N LEU A 97 9.08 8.80 -3.37
CA LEU A 97 10.11 9.78 -3.03
C LEU A 97 9.69 10.72 -1.88
N GLY A 98 8.40 11.06 -1.79
CA GLY A 98 7.92 11.94 -0.74
C GLY A 98 8.25 11.45 0.67
N PRO A 99 7.90 10.23 1.08
CA PRO A 99 8.35 9.64 2.34
C PRO A 99 9.85 9.48 2.48
N VAL A 100 10.54 9.04 1.42
CA VAL A 100 12.01 8.84 1.43
C VAL A 100 12.74 10.12 1.81
N PHE A 101 12.39 11.24 1.19
CA PHE A 101 12.97 12.55 1.48
C PHE A 101 12.29 13.28 2.64
N GLY A 102 11.15 12.76 3.15
CA GLY A 102 10.35 13.37 4.22
C GLY A 102 10.73 12.88 5.62
N VAL A 103 10.08 11.85 6.09
CA VAL A 103 10.10 11.45 7.52
C VAL A 103 10.67 10.06 7.74
N LYS A 104 10.66 9.19 6.71
CA LYS A 104 10.78 7.76 6.92
C LYS A 104 11.53 7.10 5.79
N GLY A 105 12.29 6.06 6.17
CA GLY A 105 12.91 5.10 5.27
C GLY A 105 11.99 4.53 4.21
N GLY A 106 12.60 4.07 3.13
CA GLY A 106 11.92 3.44 2.00
C GLY A 106 11.25 2.11 2.35
N ALA A 107 10.68 1.47 1.35
CA ALA A 107 10.01 0.18 1.48
C ALA A 107 10.90 -1.01 1.13
N ALA A 108 12.22 -0.89 1.24
CA ALA A 108 13.18 -1.94 0.89
C ALA A 108 13.47 -2.95 2.04
N GLY A 109 12.83 -2.81 3.19
CA GLY A 109 13.14 -3.57 4.40
C GLY A 109 14.16 -2.86 5.28
N GLY A 110 14.88 -3.59 6.14
CA GLY A 110 15.92 -3.04 7.01
C GLY A 110 16.77 -4.14 7.67
N GLY A 111 17.95 -3.76 8.14
CA GLY A 111 18.92 -4.70 8.69
C GLY A 111 19.29 -5.80 7.69
N TRP A 112 19.33 -7.04 8.14
CA TRP A 112 19.62 -8.20 7.29
C TRP A 112 18.41 -8.74 6.50
N ALA A 113 17.25 -8.08 6.59
CA ALA A 113 16.06 -8.43 5.82
C ALA A 113 15.69 -7.27 4.88
N GLN A 114 16.39 -7.17 3.76
CA GLN A 114 16.25 -6.15 2.73
C GLN A 114 16.12 -6.74 1.34
N VAL A 115 15.49 -6.00 0.42
CA VAL A 115 15.60 -6.20 -1.04
C VAL A 115 16.63 -5.25 -1.62
N ILE A 116 17.39 -5.74 -2.60
CA ILE A 116 18.46 -5.01 -3.28
C ILE A 116 18.25 -5.01 -4.80
N PRO A 117 18.66 -3.93 -5.51
CA PRO A 117 19.46 -2.78 -5.06
C PRO A 117 18.65 -1.73 -4.27
N MET A 118 19.00 -1.51 -3.01
CA MET A 118 18.23 -0.67 -2.08
C MET A 118 18.18 0.79 -2.52
N GLU A 119 19.30 1.34 -3.00
CA GLU A 119 19.40 2.73 -3.44
C GLU A 119 18.50 3.00 -4.64
N ASP A 120 18.56 2.18 -5.68
CA ASP A 120 17.74 2.32 -6.88
C ASP A 120 16.24 2.19 -6.56
N ILE A 121 15.87 1.20 -5.72
CA ILE A 121 14.48 0.98 -5.31
C ILE A 121 13.92 2.22 -4.61
N ASN A 122 14.71 2.88 -3.76
CA ASN A 122 14.25 4.04 -2.99
C ASN A 122 14.33 5.38 -3.75
N LEU A 123 15.01 5.45 -4.86
CA LEU A 123 15.19 6.67 -5.66
C LEU A 123 14.52 6.54 -7.03
N HIS A 124 15.30 6.25 -8.07
CA HIS A 124 14.80 6.05 -9.43
C HIS A 124 14.96 4.57 -9.82
N PHE A 125 13.95 3.77 -9.57
CA PHE A 125 14.02 2.33 -9.75
C PHE A 125 14.06 1.94 -11.25
N THR A 126 12.90 1.88 -11.90
CA THR A 126 12.75 1.56 -13.32
C THR A 126 11.88 2.56 -14.08
N GLY A 127 11.49 3.65 -13.41
CA GLY A 127 10.71 4.74 -13.99
C GLY A 127 9.20 4.60 -13.90
N ASP A 128 8.67 3.64 -13.15
CA ASP A 128 7.22 3.39 -13.04
C ASP A 128 6.47 4.60 -12.48
N PHE A 129 6.97 5.22 -11.41
CA PHE A 129 6.35 6.40 -10.81
C PHE A 129 6.40 7.61 -11.73
N HIS A 130 7.51 7.77 -12.47
CA HIS A 130 7.62 8.81 -13.48
C HIS A 130 6.58 8.62 -14.60
N ALA A 131 6.40 7.39 -15.09
CA ALA A 131 5.40 7.05 -16.11
C ALA A 131 3.97 7.34 -15.61
N ILE A 132 3.66 6.99 -14.35
CA ILE A 132 2.38 7.27 -13.71
C ILE A 132 2.14 8.78 -13.63
N GLY A 133 3.11 9.54 -13.15
CA GLY A 133 3.04 11.00 -13.08
C GLY A 133 2.85 11.64 -14.45
N ALA A 134 3.60 11.18 -15.47
CA ALA A 134 3.48 11.65 -16.84
C ALA A 134 2.10 11.37 -17.44
N ALA A 135 1.55 10.16 -17.24
CA ALA A 135 0.23 9.78 -17.73
C ALA A 135 -0.89 10.59 -17.04
N ASN A 136 -0.79 10.77 -15.71
CA ASN A 136 -1.73 11.58 -14.96
C ASN A 136 -1.75 13.05 -15.44
N ASN A 137 -0.57 13.63 -15.60
CA ASN A 137 -0.42 15.04 -15.98
C ASN A 137 -0.74 15.28 -17.46
N LEU A 138 -0.54 14.26 -18.32
CA LEU A 138 -1.04 14.31 -19.70
C LEU A 138 -2.57 14.46 -19.72
N LEU A 139 -3.31 13.69 -18.92
CA LEU A 139 -4.76 13.81 -18.84
C LEU A 139 -5.17 15.20 -18.34
N ALA A 140 -4.50 15.76 -17.33
CA ALA A 140 -4.75 17.12 -16.86
C ALA A 140 -4.50 18.17 -17.96
N ALA A 141 -3.40 18.03 -18.70
CA ALA A 141 -3.08 18.93 -19.80
C ALA A 141 -4.11 18.83 -20.95
N MET A 142 -4.57 17.63 -21.28
CA MET A 142 -5.60 17.42 -22.30
C MET A 142 -6.95 17.99 -21.88
N LEU A 143 -7.32 17.88 -20.61
CA LEU A 143 -8.51 18.48 -20.01
C LEU A 143 -8.48 20.02 -20.17
N ASP A 144 -7.42 20.67 -19.70
CA ASP A 144 -7.28 22.12 -19.76
C ASP A 144 -7.20 22.63 -21.22
N ASN A 145 -6.52 21.87 -22.09
CA ASN A 145 -6.48 22.17 -23.51
C ASN A 145 -7.88 22.08 -24.17
N HIS A 146 -8.68 21.05 -23.80
CA HIS A 146 -10.05 20.93 -24.31
C HIS A 146 -10.90 22.16 -23.93
N ILE A 147 -10.79 22.61 -22.68
CA ILE A 147 -11.49 23.80 -22.18
C ILE A 147 -11.03 25.06 -22.96
N GLN A 148 -9.73 25.25 -23.14
CA GLN A 148 -9.12 26.37 -23.85
C GLN A 148 -9.54 26.41 -25.34
N GLN A 149 -9.69 25.26 -25.99
CA GLN A 149 -10.00 25.12 -27.41
C GLN A 149 -11.51 25.11 -27.73
N GLY A 150 -12.34 25.55 -26.81
CA GLY A 150 -13.76 25.77 -27.02
C GLY A 150 -14.72 24.87 -26.25
N ASN A 151 -14.23 24.03 -25.38
CA ASN A 151 -15.00 23.26 -24.38
C ASN A 151 -16.26 22.57 -24.95
N GLN A 152 -16.10 21.81 -26.03
CA GLN A 152 -17.23 21.17 -26.74
C GLN A 152 -18.02 20.18 -25.87
N LEU A 153 -17.36 19.58 -24.83
CA LEU A 153 -18.01 18.71 -23.86
C LEU A 153 -18.78 19.48 -22.77
N GLY A 154 -18.73 20.81 -22.78
CA GLY A 154 -19.43 21.65 -21.80
C GLY A 154 -18.98 21.41 -20.37
N ILE A 155 -17.68 21.21 -20.15
CA ILE A 155 -17.11 20.95 -18.82
C ILE A 155 -17.26 22.20 -17.95
N ASP A 156 -17.87 22.03 -16.76
CA ASP A 156 -17.91 23.09 -15.76
C ASP A 156 -16.56 23.19 -15.04
N VAL A 157 -15.85 24.29 -15.26
CA VAL A 157 -14.52 24.54 -14.67
C VAL A 157 -14.53 24.56 -13.13
N LYS A 158 -15.71 24.75 -12.52
CA LYS A 158 -15.89 24.69 -11.05
C LYS A 158 -16.13 23.28 -10.52
N ARG A 159 -16.30 22.31 -11.43
CA ARG A 159 -16.60 20.91 -11.09
C ARG A 159 -15.56 19.93 -11.64
N ILE A 160 -14.35 20.42 -11.91
CA ILE A 160 -13.20 19.58 -12.24
C ILE A 160 -12.75 18.86 -10.97
N THR A 161 -12.61 17.53 -11.06
CA THR A 161 -12.16 16.66 -9.97
C THR A 161 -10.74 16.13 -10.17
N TRP A 162 -10.22 16.25 -11.39
CA TRP A 162 -8.90 15.76 -11.76
C TRP A 162 -7.81 16.77 -11.39
N LYS A 163 -6.79 16.30 -10.67
CA LYS A 163 -5.63 17.09 -10.27
C LYS A 163 -4.37 16.61 -10.96
N ARG A 164 -3.36 17.47 -11.00
CA ARG A 164 -1.99 17.09 -11.32
C ARG A 164 -1.36 16.28 -10.20
N VAL A 165 -0.22 15.64 -10.47
CA VAL A 165 0.53 14.91 -9.44
C VAL A 165 2.01 15.22 -9.51
N VAL A 166 2.68 15.07 -8.36
CA VAL A 166 4.13 15.06 -8.20
C VAL A 166 4.49 14.06 -7.10
N ASP A 167 5.58 13.30 -7.30
CA ASP A 167 6.01 12.33 -6.29
C ASP A 167 6.95 12.97 -5.26
N MET A 168 6.41 13.95 -4.54
CA MET A 168 7.11 14.66 -3.47
C MET A 168 6.10 15.17 -2.43
N ASN A 169 6.55 15.32 -1.19
CA ASN A 169 5.77 15.95 -0.13
C ASN A 169 5.87 17.48 -0.26
N ASP A 170 4.86 18.12 -0.86
CA ASP A 170 4.86 19.56 -1.08
C ASP A 170 3.51 20.21 -0.73
N ARG A 171 3.41 20.73 0.50
CA ARG A 171 2.19 21.40 0.96
C ARG A 171 1.84 22.68 0.21
N GLN A 172 2.82 23.29 -0.46
CA GLN A 172 2.60 24.53 -1.23
C GLN A 172 1.71 24.28 -2.46
N LEU A 173 1.72 23.04 -2.98
CA LEU A 173 0.97 22.67 -4.18
C LEU A 173 -0.47 22.18 -3.92
N ARG A 174 -0.94 22.17 -2.66
CA ARG A 174 -2.31 21.69 -2.33
C ARG A 174 -3.41 22.47 -3.00
N HIS A 175 -3.21 23.79 -3.11
CA HIS A 175 -4.15 24.72 -3.75
C HIS A 175 -3.34 25.71 -4.57
N VAL A 176 -3.60 25.77 -5.86
CA VAL A 176 -2.95 26.67 -6.81
C VAL A 176 -4.01 27.29 -7.71
N ILE A 177 -3.69 28.41 -8.33
CA ILE A 177 -4.47 28.98 -9.43
C ILE A 177 -3.61 28.82 -10.68
N ASP A 178 -4.09 28.08 -11.66
CA ASP A 178 -3.43 27.90 -12.94
C ASP A 178 -4.11 28.67 -14.07
N GLY A 179 -3.57 28.59 -15.30
CA GLY A 179 -4.12 29.25 -16.48
C GLY A 179 -4.03 30.79 -16.48
N ILE A 180 -3.22 31.38 -15.60
CA ILE A 180 -3.04 32.84 -15.48
C ILE A 180 -2.14 33.37 -16.61
N GLY A 181 -2.36 34.61 -17.07
CA GLY A 181 -1.50 35.27 -18.07
C GLY A 181 -2.24 35.72 -19.33
N GLY A 182 -3.56 35.72 -19.30
CA GLY A 182 -4.42 36.18 -20.36
C GLY A 182 -4.89 35.09 -21.33
N LYS A 183 -5.69 35.46 -22.32
CA LYS A 183 -6.47 34.57 -23.19
C LYS A 183 -5.66 33.44 -23.86
N ALA A 184 -4.39 33.67 -24.15
CA ALA A 184 -3.52 32.70 -24.81
C ALA A 184 -2.89 31.69 -23.84
N GLN A 185 -3.01 31.90 -22.52
CA GLN A 185 -2.30 31.13 -21.51
C GLN A 185 -3.17 30.05 -20.80
N GLY A 186 -4.44 29.96 -21.18
CA GLY A 186 -5.39 29.00 -20.60
C GLY A 186 -6.59 29.69 -19.94
N VAL A 187 -7.42 28.90 -19.28
CA VAL A 187 -8.58 29.35 -18.51
C VAL A 187 -8.24 29.32 -17.03
N PRO A 188 -8.19 30.49 -16.35
CA PRO A 188 -7.88 30.52 -14.93
C PRO A 188 -8.86 29.70 -14.10
N ARG A 189 -8.35 28.79 -13.27
CA ARG A 189 -9.15 28.00 -12.35
C ARG A 189 -8.35 27.58 -11.10
N GLU A 190 -9.07 27.17 -10.07
CA GLU A 190 -8.45 26.50 -8.94
C GLU A 190 -8.03 25.09 -9.37
N ASP A 191 -6.81 24.69 -9.00
CA ASP A 191 -6.24 23.36 -9.18
C ASP A 191 -5.46 22.97 -7.92
N GLY A 192 -4.74 21.89 -7.99
CA GLY A 192 -3.82 21.41 -6.95
C GLY A 192 -3.07 20.19 -7.42
N PHE A 193 -2.16 19.74 -6.58
CA PHE A 193 -1.40 18.51 -6.81
C PHE A 193 -1.70 17.49 -5.73
N ASP A 194 -1.89 16.25 -6.12
CA ASP A 194 -1.82 15.11 -5.20
C ASP A 194 -0.44 14.47 -5.31
N ILE A 195 -0.01 13.71 -4.29
CA ILE A 195 1.20 12.90 -4.41
C ILE A 195 0.92 11.74 -5.38
N THR A 196 1.89 11.37 -6.22
CA THR A 196 1.71 10.36 -7.28
C THR A 196 1.08 9.06 -6.77
N VAL A 197 1.44 8.62 -5.57
CA VAL A 197 0.91 7.40 -4.93
C VAL A 197 -0.54 7.50 -4.45
N ALA A 198 -1.12 8.70 -4.46
CA ALA A 198 -2.55 8.93 -4.20
C ALA A 198 -3.39 8.98 -5.48
N SER A 199 -2.76 9.00 -6.65
CA SER A 199 -3.46 9.12 -7.94
C SER A 199 -4.29 7.89 -8.27
N GLU A 200 -5.40 8.12 -8.97
CA GLU A 200 -6.20 7.03 -9.53
C GLU A 200 -5.40 6.22 -10.57
N VAL A 201 -4.48 6.86 -11.32
CA VAL A 201 -3.60 6.16 -12.28
C VAL A 201 -2.72 5.12 -11.59
N MET A 202 -2.17 5.42 -10.40
CA MET A 202 -1.45 4.44 -9.58
C MET A 202 -2.35 3.26 -9.19
N ALA A 203 -3.56 3.52 -8.74
CA ALA A 203 -4.51 2.49 -8.37
C ALA A 203 -4.90 1.62 -9.58
N ILE A 204 -5.18 2.24 -10.72
CA ILE A 204 -5.49 1.55 -11.98
C ILE A 204 -4.33 0.64 -12.41
N LEU A 205 -3.09 1.13 -12.41
CA LEU A 205 -1.93 0.32 -12.77
C LEU A 205 -1.81 -0.90 -11.85
N CYS A 206 -2.01 -0.74 -10.56
CA CYS A 206 -1.95 -1.83 -9.58
C CYS A 206 -3.08 -2.87 -9.73
N LEU A 207 -4.23 -2.47 -10.25
CA LEU A 207 -5.41 -3.33 -10.41
C LEU A 207 -5.57 -3.89 -11.82
N SER A 208 -4.79 -3.41 -12.79
CA SER A 208 -4.85 -3.86 -14.18
C SER A 208 -4.20 -5.22 -14.40
N THR A 209 -4.79 -6.00 -15.31
CA THR A 209 -4.37 -7.37 -15.64
C THR A 209 -3.84 -7.52 -17.06
N SER A 210 -3.93 -6.47 -17.89
CA SER A 210 -3.43 -6.41 -19.26
C SER A 210 -3.38 -4.97 -19.76
N ILE A 211 -2.74 -4.74 -20.92
CA ILE A 211 -2.80 -3.41 -21.60
C ILE A 211 -4.24 -3.06 -22.01
N SER A 212 -5.04 -4.03 -22.41
CA SER A 212 -6.44 -3.80 -22.77
C SER A 212 -7.24 -3.35 -21.56
N ASP A 213 -7.12 -4.06 -20.43
CA ASP A 213 -7.76 -3.71 -19.16
C ASP A 213 -7.27 -2.35 -18.64
N LEU A 214 -5.95 -2.10 -18.69
CA LEU A 214 -5.37 -0.79 -18.35
C LEU A 214 -6.02 0.34 -19.17
N LYS A 215 -6.10 0.17 -20.48
CA LYS A 215 -6.65 1.19 -21.38
C LYS A 215 -8.14 1.43 -21.14
N GLU A 216 -8.90 0.39 -20.87
CA GLU A 216 -10.32 0.49 -20.53
C GLU A 216 -10.51 1.26 -19.23
N ARG A 217 -9.80 0.86 -18.17
CA ARG A 217 -9.83 1.53 -16.85
C ARG A 217 -9.42 3.00 -16.95
N LEU A 218 -8.35 3.33 -17.67
CA LEU A 218 -7.93 4.70 -17.89
C LEU A 218 -9.03 5.53 -18.59
N GLY A 219 -9.78 4.91 -19.50
CA GLY A 219 -10.90 5.57 -20.18
C GLY A 219 -12.08 5.89 -19.25
N GLU A 220 -12.26 5.14 -18.16
CA GLU A 220 -13.35 5.36 -17.19
C GLU A 220 -13.06 6.49 -16.17
N ILE A 221 -11.83 6.97 -16.06
CA ILE A 221 -11.48 8.07 -15.13
C ILE A 221 -12.43 9.24 -15.33
N VAL A 222 -13.10 9.68 -14.26
CA VAL A 222 -13.93 10.89 -14.25
C VAL A 222 -13.06 12.10 -13.98
N VAL A 223 -12.97 13.02 -14.93
CA VAL A 223 -12.13 14.23 -14.84
C VAL A 223 -12.88 15.44 -14.29
N GLY A 224 -14.19 15.40 -14.31
CA GLY A 224 -15.08 16.45 -13.84
C GLY A 224 -16.50 16.22 -14.36
N TYR A 225 -17.32 17.25 -14.28
CA TYR A 225 -18.73 17.18 -14.69
C TYR A 225 -19.06 18.29 -15.69
N SER A 226 -19.98 18.01 -16.60
CA SER A 226 -20.52 18.99 -17.52
C SER A 226 -21.45 19.98 -16.80
N PHE A 227 -21.83 21.09 -17.48
CA PHE A 227 -22.87 22.00 -16.96
C PHE A 227 -24.22 21.32 -16.78
N ALA A 228 -24.48 20.19 -17.46
CA ALA A 228 -25.67 19.37 -17.25
C ALA A 228 -25.60 18.46 -16.04
N GLY A 229 -24.42 18.34 -15.38
CA GLY A 229 -24.19 17.47 -14.24
C GLY A 229 -23.74 16.07 -14.60
N GLU A 230 -23.50 15.78 -15.88
CA GLU A 230 -23.04 14.47 -16.35
C GLU A 230 -21.52 14.31 -16.15
N PRO A 231 -21.04 13.12 -15.75
CA PRO A 231 -19.61 12.87 -15.60
C PRO A 231 -18.91 12.89 -16.96
N VAL A 232 -17.82 13.64 -17.06
CA VAL A 232 -16.92 13.65 -18.22
C VAL A 232 -15.74 12.74 -17.92
N ARG A 233 -15.47 11.79 -18.83
CA ARG A 233 -14.45 10.77 -18.66
C ARG A 233 -13.21 11.02 -19.52
N ALA A 234 -12.10 10.40 -19.19
CA ALA A 234 -10.87 10.47 -19.97
C ALA A 234 -11.06 9.95 -21.42
N ARG A 235 -11.99 9.00 -21.64
CA ARG A 235 -12.35 8.51 -22.99
C ARG A 235 -13.01 9.59 -23.85
N ASP A 236 -13.75 10.50 -23.25
CA ASP A 236 -14.42 11.60 -23.97
C ASP A 236 -13.38 12.61 -24.49
N LEU A 237 -12.25 12.73 -23.76
CA LEU A 237 -11.06 13.47 -24.18
C LEU A 237 -10.13 12.63 -25.08
N LYS A 238 -10.42 11.35 -25.32
CA LYS A 238 -9.60 10.39 -26.09
C LYS A 238 -8.17 10.23 -25.54
N ALA A 239 -7.99 10.37 -24.21
CA ALA A 239 -6.67 10.39 -23.56
C ALA A 239 -6.13 8.97 -23.26
N GLN A 240 -7.00 7.98 -23.07
CA GLN A 240 -6.65 6.65 -22.57
C GLN A 240 -5.58 5.91 -23.38
N GLY A 241 -5.55 6.14 -24.69
CA GLY A 241 -4.56 5.52 -25.57
C GLY A 241 -3.14 6.05 -25.34
N ALA A 242 -2.99 7.38 -25.26
CA ALA A 242 -1.70 8.02 -24.99
C ALA A 242 -1.22 7.75 -23.56
N MET A 243 -2.13 7.76 -22.58
CA MET A 243 -1.82 7.37 -21.20
C MET A 243 -1.32 5.91 -21.11
N ALA A 244 -2.00 4.97 -21.78
CA ALA A 244 -1.57 3.58 -21.83
C ALA A 244 -0.22 3.39 -22.53
N ALA A 245 0.09 4.19 -23.55
CA ALA A 245 1.40 4.18 -24.22
C ALA A 245 2.53 4.57 -23.25
N LEU A 246 2.30 5.59 -22.40
CA LEU A 246 3.26 5.98 -21.35
C LEU A 246 3.45 4.88 -20.29
N LEU A 247 2.40 4.12 -19.99
CA LEU A 247 2.36 3.12 -18.91
C LEU A 247 2.72 1.70 -19.37
N LYS A 248 2.95 1.44 -20.66
CA LYS A 248 3.11 0.08 -21.20
C LYS A 248 4.24 -0.72 -20.55
N ASP A 249 5.35 -0.08 -20.23
CA ASP A 249 6.49 -0.73 -19.57
C ASP A 249 6.35 -0.67 -18.04
N ALA A 250 5.73 0.37 -17.50
CA ALA A 250 5.39 0.47 -16.09
C ALA A 250 4.40 -0.61 -15.61
N LEU A 251 3.59 -1.20 -16.50
CA LEU A 251 2.68 -2.29 -16.17
C LEU A 251 3.39 -3.62 -15.88
N LYS A 252 4.64 -3.77 -16.29
CA LYS A 252 5.44 -4.99 -16.05
C LYS A 252 6.08 -4.94 -14.66
N PRO A 253 5.87 -5.96 -13.80
CA PRO A 253 6.50 -6.01 -12.48
C PRO A 253 8.03 -6.02 -12.55
N ASN A 254 8.66 -5.42 -11.55
CA ASN A 254 10.11 -5.41 -11.38
C ASN A 254 10.55 -6.63 -10.57
N LEU A 255 11.50 -7.39 -11.09
CA LEU A 255 12.17 -8.50 -10.41
C LEU A 255 13.48 -8.01 -9.82
N VAL A 256 13.69 -8.27 -8.54
CA VAL A 256 14.90 -8.05 -7.77
C VAL A 256 15.10 -9.23 -6.81
N GLN A 257 16.00 -9.12 -5.85
CA GLN A 257 16.29 -10.17 -4.87
C GLN A 257 16.39 -9.62 -3.45
N THR A 258 16.19 -10.48 -2.46
CA THR A 258 16.58 -10.20 -1.08
C THR A 258 18.10 -10.33 -0.91
N LEU A 259 18.63 -9.91 0.24
CA LEU A 259 20.05 -10.15 0.57
C LEU A 259 20.44 -11.64 0.51
N GLU A 260 19.51 -12.56 0.77
CA GLU A 260 19.71 -14.01 0.71
C GLU A 260 19.36 -14.63 -0.65
N GLY A 261 19.03 -13.81 -1.66
CA GLY A 261 18.75 -14.25 -3.03
C GLY A 261 17.32 -14.77 -3.26
N THR A 262 16.38 -14.50 -2.36
CA THR A 262 14.97 -14.80 -2.61
C THR A 262 14.41 -13.84 -3.68
N PRO A 263 13.69 -14.36 -4.70
CA PRO A 263 13.08 -13.51 -5.71
C PRO A 263 12.04 -12.56 -5.11
N ALA A 264 12.09 -11.29 -5.49
CA ALA A 264 11.15 -10.28 -5.05
C ALA A 264 10.59 -9.50 -6.25
N PHE A 265 9.25 -9.41 -6.33
CA PHE A 265 8.53 -8.65 -7.32
C PHE A 265 8.06 -7.34 -6.70
N VAL A 266 8.73 -6.24 -7.05
CA VAL A 266 8.43 -4.90 -6.52
C VAL A 266 7.66 -4.13 -7.58
N HIS A 267 6.41 -3.72 -7.29
CA HIS A 267 5.59 -3.08 -8.32
C HIS A 267 4.40 -2.31 -7.75
N GLY A 268 4.30 -1.02 -8.12
CA GLY A 268 3.28 -0.10 -7.65
C GLY A 268 3.41 0.24 -6.17
N GLY A 269 2.90 1.38 -5.76
CA GLY A 269 3.10 1.89 -4.40
C GLY A 269 1.96 2.74 -3.83
N PRO A 270 0.66 2.38 -4.02
CA PRO A 270 -0.44 3.18 -3.51
C PRO A 270 -0.43 3.22 -1.98
N PHE A 271 -0.71 4.40 -1.40
CA PHE A 271 -0.78 4.55 0.06
C PHE A 271 -2.05 3.90 0.62
N ALA A 272 -1.94 3.23 1.77
CA ALA A 272 -3.07 2.54 2.40
C ALA A 272 -4.03 3.47 3.16
N ASN A 273 -3.62 4.68 3.50
CA ASN A 273 -4.46 5.66 4.20
C ASN A 273 -5.23 6.60 3.26
N ILE A 274 -4.98 6.53 1.95
CA ILE A 274 -5.64 7.37 0.93
C ILE A 274 -5.99 6.62 -0.36
N ALA A 275 -5.49 5.39 -0.53
CA ALA A 275 -5.75 4.48 -1.64
C ALA A 275 -5.81 3.04 -1.10
N HIS A 276 -5.81 2.02 -1.98
CA HIS A 276 -5.97 0.62 -1.54
C HIS A 276 -4.72 -0.02 -0.90
N GLY A 277 -3.55 0.62 -0.94
CA GLY A 277 -2.41 0.30 -0.08
C GLY A 277 -1.70 -1.03 -0.32
N CYS A 278 -1.83 -1.61 -1.52
CA CYS A 278 -1.27 -2.91 -1.87
C CYS A 278 -0.43 -2.80 -3.14
N ASN A 279 0.56 -3.71 -3.30
CA ASN A 279 1.25 -3.84 -4.58
C ASN A 279 0.30 -4.31 -5.69
N SER A 280 0.80 -4.35 -6.92
CA SER A 280 -0.02 -4.72 -8.08
C SER A 280 -0.51 -6.17 -8.03
N ILE A 281 -1.61 -6.42 -8.73
CA ILE A 281 -2.13 -7.77 -9.00
C ILE A 281 -1.09 -8.59 -9.75
N MET A 282 -0.39 -7.96 -10.71
CA MET A 282 0.65 -8.60 -11.51
C MET A 282 1.79 -9.13 -10.64
N ALA A 283 2.33 -8.29 -9.72
CA ALA A 283 3.39 -8.71 -8.81
C ALA A 283 2.95 -9.86 -7.89
N THR A 284 1.74 -9.80 -7.33
CA THR A 284 1.20 -10.86 -6.49
C THR A 284 1.06 -12.18 -7.28
N ARG A 285 0.50 -12.12 -8.50
CA ARG A 285 0.36 -13.30 -9.37
C ARG A 285 1.70 -13.86 -9.83
N MET A 286 2.71 -12.99 -10.08
CA MET A 286 4.07 -13.43 -10.38
C MET A 286 4.69 -14.16 -9.18
N ALA A 287 4.59 -13.62 -7.98
CA ALA A 287 5.07 -14.29 -6.78
C ALA A 287 4.39 -15.65 -6.55
N MET A 288 3.08 -15.73 -6.79
CA MET A 288 2.32 -16.99 -6.71
C MET A 288 2.68 -17.97 -7.84
N ARG A 289 3.09 -17.48 -9.00
CA ARG A 289 3.52 -18.33 -10.13
C ARG A 289 4.82 -19.09 -9.82
N PHE A 290 5.73 -18.45 -9.09
CA PHE A 290 7.11 -18.90 -8.93
C PHE A 290 7.46 -19.39 -7.53
N GLY A 291 6.63 -19.11 -6.51
CA GLY A 291 6.79 -19.62 -5.16
C GLY A 291 5.73 -20.63 -4.80
N ASP A 292 6.08 -21.68 -4.04
CA ASP A 292 5.09 -22.55 -3.40
C ASP A 292 4.32 -21.75 -2.32
N VAL A 293 5.03 -20.82 -1.69
CA VAL A 293 4.47 -19.81 -0.79
C VAL A 293 4.84 -18.41 -1.31
N ALA A 294 3.83 -17.65 -1.70
CA ALA A 294 3.95 -16.24 -2.03
C ALA A 294 3.66 -15.40 -0.80
N ILE A 295 4.51 -14.42 -0.51
CA ILE A 295 4.33 -13.51 0.62
C ILE A 295 4.11 -12.11 0.09
N THR A 296 3.10 -11.43 0.59
CA THR A 296 2.80 -10.04 0.23
C THR A 296 2.46 -9.22 1.47
N GLU A 297 2.54 -7.91 1.38
CA GLU A 297 2.19 -7.02 2.46
C GLU A 297 1.06 -6.06 2.11
N ALA A 298 0.36 -5.58 3.16
CA ALA A 298 -0.58 -4.48 3.06
C ALA A 298 -0.13 -3.32 3.96
N GLY A 299 -0.32 -2.08 3.48
CA GLY A 299 0.20 -0.89 4.15
C GLY A 299 -0.46 -0.59 5.49
N PHE A 300 0.29 -0.03 6.44
CA PHE A 300 -0.18 0.36 7.77
C PHE A 300 -0.79 -0.79 8.58
N GLY A 301 -1.81 -0.52 9.39
CA GLY A 301 -2.51 -1.51 10.21
C GLY A 301 -3.52 -2.36 9.42
N ALA A 302 -3.95 -3.46 10.03
CA ALA A 302 -4.89 -4.38 9.40
C ALA A 302 -6.27 -3.75 9.17
N ASP A 303 -6.61 -2.73 9.95
CA ASP A 303 -7.82 -1.93 9.80
C ASP A 303 -7.85 -1.05 8.53
N LEU A 304 -6.69 -0.81 7.93
CA LEU A 304 -6.56 -0.04 6.68
C LEU A 304 -6.06 -0.91 5.52
N GLY A 305 -4.80 -1.39 5.63
CA GLY A 305 -4.17 -2.08 4.51
C GLY A 305 -4.76 -3.46 4.27
N ALA A 306 -4.91 -4.31 5.30
CA ALA A 306 -5.47 -5.64 5.13
C ALA A 306 -6.96 -5.58 4.77
N GLU A 307 -7.74 -4.67 5.37
CA GLU A 307 -9.14 -4.43 4.99
C GLU A 307 -9.23 -4.21 3.48
N LYS A 308 -8.49 -3.24 2.92
CA LYS A 308 -8.52 -2.93 1.48
C LYS A 308 -7.92 -4.02 0.59
N PHE A 309 -6.91 -4.73 1.09
CA PHE A 309 -6.40 -5.90 0.40
C PHE A 309 -7.49 -6.95 0.22
N LEU A 310 -8.28 -7.20 1.26
CA LEU A 310 -9.34 -8.20 1.26
C LEU A 310 -10.60 -7.69 0.53
N ASP A 311 -11.16 -6.55 0.96
CA ASP A 311 -12.43 -6.04 0.44
C ASP A 311 -12.34 -5.38 -0.95
N ILE A 312 -11.14 -4.98 -1.40
CA ILE A 312 -10.95 -4.42 -2.75
C ILE A 312 -10.17 -5.40 -3.62
N LYS A 313 -8.88 -5.66 -3.31
CA LYS A 313 -8.00 -6.42 -4.20
C LYS A 313 -8.43 -7.88 -4.34
N CYS A 314 -8.70 -8.58 -3.23
CA CYS A 314 -9.14 -9.98 -3.27
C CYS A 314 -10.52 -10.12 -3.93
N ARG A 315 -11.45 -9.21 -3.61
CA ARG A 315 -12.78 -9.17 -4.23
C ARG A 315 -12.72 -9.07 -5.74
N MET A 316 -11.90 -8.14 -6.26
CA MET A 316 -11.79 -7.89 -7.71
C MET A 316 -11.02 -8.98 -8.46
N THR A 317 -10.11 -9.68 -7.79
CA THR A 317 -9.14 -10.55 -8.48
C THR A 317 -9.33 -12.03 -8.23
N GLY A 318 -10.13 -12.40 -7.25
CA GLY A 318 -10.30 -13.77 -6.79
C GLY A 318 -9.07 -14.36 -6.06
N VAL A 319 -7.99 -13.57 -5.89
CA VAL A 319 -6.83 -13.97 -5.09
C VAL A 319 -7.23 -14.06 -3.62
N ARG A 320 -6.79 -15.10 -2.92
CA ARG A 320 -7.17 -15.36 -1.53
C ARG A 320 -5.95 -15.71 -0.68
N PRO A 321 -5.70 -15.01 0.44
CA PRO A 321 -4.70 -15.44 1.40
C PRO A 321 -5.10 -16.75 2.07
N SER A 322 -4.11 -17.62 2.29
CA SER A 322 -4.28 -18.86 3.07
C SER A 322 -4.00 -18.64 4.55
N ALA A 323 -3.19 -17.63 4.89
CA ALA A 323 -2.90 -17.23 6.27
C ALA A 323 -2.49 -15.75 6.32
N VAL A 324 -2.58 -15.17 7.51
CA VAL A 324 -2.20 -13.77 7.78
C VAL A 324 -1.16 -13.71 8.90
N VAL A 325 -0.11 -12.92 8.70
CA VAL A 325 0.86 -12.56 9.74
C VAL A 325 0.54 -11.15 10.23
N VAL A 326 0.21 -11.01 11.50
CA VAL A 326 -0.03 -9.71 12.14
C VAL A 326 1.22 -9.29 12.90
N VAL A 327 1.94 -8.32 12.36
CA VAL A 327 3.16 -7.79 12.98
C VAL A 327 2.78 -6.85 14.11
N ALA A 328 3.41 -7.05 15.27
CA ALA A 328 3.32 -6.17 16.42
C ALA A 328 4.71 -5.89 17.00
N THR A 329 4.83 -4.80 17.77
CA THR A 329 6.02 -4.48 18.56
C THR A 329 5.59 -4.13 19.97
N ALA A 330 6.40 -4.46 20.97
CA ALA A 330 6.15 -4.05 22.34
C ALA A 330 6.04 -2.51 22.44
N ARG A 331 6.84 -1.79 21.64
CA ARG A 331 6.79 -0.32 21.53
C ARG A 331 5.43 0.19 21.07
N ALA A 332 4.87 -0.40 20.00
CA ALA A 332 3.57 0.03 19.49
C ALA A 332 2.45 -0.27 20.49
N LEU A 333 2.52 -1.38 21.18
CA LEU A 333 1.56 -1.72 22.24
C LEU A 333 1.66 -0.76 23.42
N LYS A 334 2.86 -0.44 23.90
CA LYS A 334 3.07 0.58 24.94
C LYS A 334 2.58 1.95 24.49
N TYR A 335 2.83 2.34 23.24
CA TYR A 335 2.33 3.59 22.67
C TYR A 335 0.79 3.63 22.64
N ASN A 336 0.16 2.55 22.20
CA ASN A 336 -1.30 2.40 22.24
C ASN A 336 -1.86 2.34 23.67
N GLY A 337 -1.04 2.00 24.66
CA GLY A 337 -1.34 2.07 26.09
C GLY A 337 -1.05 3.42 26.74
N GLY A 338 -0.65 4.45 25.95
CA GLY A 338 -0.51 5.82 26.41
C GLY A 338 0.91 6.25 26.78
N VAL A 339 1.96 5.43 26.53
CA VAL A 339 3.36 5.81 26.78
C VAL A 339 3.83 6.82 25.74
N ALA A 340 4.51 7.86 26.19
CA ALA A 340 5.10 8.87 25.31
C ALA A 340 6.21 8.26 24.42
N LYS A 341 6.37 8.80 23.21
CA LYS A 341 7.34 8.27 22.23
C LYS A 341 8.79 8.19 22.78
N ALA A 342 9.18 9.11 23.64
CA ALA A 342 10.53 9.15 24.21
C ALA A 342 10.81 7.98 25.16
N ASP A 343 9.77 7.42 25.81
CA ASP A 343 9.88 6.46 26.90
C ASP A 343 9.57 5.00 26.45
N LEU A 344 9.37 4.77 25.14
CA LEU A 344 8.98 3.47 24.58
C LEU A 344 10.05 2.37 24.75
N ASN A 345 11.28 2.73 25.05
CA ASN A 345 12.38 1.78 25.26
C ASN A 345 12.44 1.20 26.68
N GLU A 346 11.70 1.80 27.63
CA GLU A 346 11.64 1.33 29.01
C GLU A 346 10.56 0.25 29.17
N GLU A 347 10.80 -0.72 30.04
CA GLU A 347 9.80 -1.73 30.38
C GLU A 347 8.58 -1.06 31.03
N ASN A 348 7.39 -1.40 30.53
CA ASN A 348 6.15 -0.92 31.11
C ASN A 348 5.00 -1.92 30.84
N LEU A 349 4.88 -2.90 31.74
CA LEU A 349 3.88 -3.95 31.61
C LEU A 349 2.43 -3.45 31.75
N GLU A 350 2.19 -2.41 32.56
CA GLU A 350 0.86 -1.83 32.72
C GLU A 350 0.38 -1.16 31.43
N ALA A 351 1.24 -0.33 30.83
CA ALA A 351 0.93 0.30 29.56
C ALA A 351 0.84 -0.73 28.41
N LEU A 352 1.74 -1.73 28.41
CA LEU A 352 1.68 -2.83 27.45
C LEU A 352 0.31 -3.53 27.53
N LYS A 353 -0.14 -3.88 28.74
CA LYS A 353 -1.45 -4.50 28.96
C LYS A 353 -2.60 -3.60 28.53
N ALA A 354 -2.51 -2.29 28.79
CA ALA A 354 -3.51 -1.32 28.36
C ALA A 354 -3.58 -1.19 26.81
N GLY A 355 -2.48 -1.41 26.10
CA GLY A 355 -2.42 -1.38 24.64
C GLY A 355 -2.78 -2.70 23.96
N MET A 356 -2.78 -3.83 24.68
CA MET A 356 -3.12 -5.16 24.13
C MET A 356 -4.45 -5.19 23.38
N PRO A 357 -5.53 -4.51 23.81
CA PRO A 357 -6.79 -4.49 23.06
C PRO A 357 -6.65 -4.04 21.60
N ASN A 358 -5.64 -3.22 21.26
CA ASN A 358 -5.37 -2.85 19.87
C ASN A 358 -4.98 -4.08 19.03
N LEU A 359 -4.02 -4.86 19.50
CA LEU A 359 -3.60 -6.09 18.82
C LEU A 359 -4.74 -7.12 18.75
N LEU A 360 -5.43 -7.34 19.87
CA LEU A 360 -6.49 -8.35 19.96
C LEU A 360 -7.66 -8.01 19.00
N ARG A 361 -7.99 -6.72 18.80
CA ARG A 361 -9.00 -6.30 17.82
C ARG A 361 -8.56 -6.58 16.39
N HIS A 362 -7.30 -6.34 16.04
CA HIS A 362 -6.77 -6.70 14.72
C HIS A 362 -6.82 -8.20 14.47
N VAL A 363 -6.44 -9.01 15.46
CA VAL A 363 -6.53 -10.48 15.41
C VAL A 363 -7.97 -10.93 15.23
N ASP A 364 -8.90 -10.41 16.03
CA ASP A 364 -10.33 -10.71 15.97
C ASP A 364 -10.91 -10.37 14.58
N ASN A 365 -10.54 -9.23 14.01
CA ASN A 365 -10.95 -8.86 12.66
C ASN A 365 -10.49 -9.89 11.62
N ILE A 366 -9.22 -10.31 11.67
CA ILE A 366 -8.70 -11.31 10.71
C ILE A 366 -9.43 -12.64 10.85
N GLN A 367 -9.63 -13.11 12.08
CA GLN A 367 -10.25 -14.42 12.33
C GLN A 367 -11.77 -14.41 12.12
N ASN A 368 -12.46 -13.44 12.68
CA ASN A 368 -13.92 -13.48 12.78
C ASN A 368 -14.63 -12.65 11.72
N VAL A 369 -14.06 -11.51 11.29
CA VAL A 369 -14.64 -10.73 10.18
C VAL A 369 -14.26 -11.35 8.84
N TYR A 370 -12.97 -11.68 8.66
CA TYR A 370 -12.45 -12.16 7.38
C TYR A 370 -12.29 -13.69 7.27
N GLY A 371 -12.41 -14.44 8.37
CA GLY A 371 -12.39 -15.91 8.36
C GLY A 371 -11.03 -16.53 8.05
N LEU A 372 -9.93 -15.80 8.31
CA LEU A 372 -8.58 -16.24 7.96
C LEU A 372 -7.78 -16.66 9.20
N PRO A 373 -7.01 -17.77 9.14
CA PRO A 373 -6.09 -18.12 10.20
C PRO A 373 -4.94 -17.10 10.27
N CYS A 374 -4.47 -16.79 11.48
CA CYS A 374 -3.37 -15.86 11.66
C CYS A 374 -2.40 -16.25 12.75
N VAL A 375 -1.20 -15.69 12.66
CA VAL A 375 -0.15 -15.70 13.68
C VAL A 375 0.26 -14.26 13.99
N VAL A 376 0.59 -13.97 15.24
CA VAL A 376 1.20 -12.71 15.64
C VAL A 376 2.71 -12.84 15.54
N ALA A 377 3.35 -11.96 14.77
CA ALA A 377 4.81 -11.85 14.70
C ALA A 377 5.28 -10.64 15.50
N ILE A 378 6.03 -10.86 16.56
CA ILE A 378 6.63 -9.77 17.32
C ILE A 378 7.97 -9.42 16.68
N ASN A 379 8.03 -8.26 16.03
CA ASN A 379 9.28 -7.69 15.57
C ASN A 379 10.06 -7.19 16.79
N ARG A 380 10.99 -8.03 17.25
CA ARG A 380 11.72 -7.85 18.51
C ARG A 380 12.78 -6.76 18.38
N PHE A 381 12.75 -5.83 19.34
CA PHE A 381 13.82 -4.85 19.54
C PHE A 381 14.73 -5.26 20.70
N PRO A 382 16.02 -4.83 20.71
CA PRO A 382 16.95 -5.17 21.78
C PRO A 382 16.53 -4.70 23.18
N THR A 383 15.63 -3.75 23.26
CA THR A 383 15.09 -3.20 24.51
C THR A 383 13.86 -3.94 25.04
N ASP A 384 13.28 -4.86 24.25
CA ASP A 384 12.10 -5.60 24.67
C ASP A 384 12.48 -6.64 25.72
N THR A 385 11.75 -6.67 26.85
CA THR A 385 12.03 -7.58 27.95
C THR A 385 11.26 -8.89 27.80
N GLU A 386 11.79 -9.96 28.43
CA GLU A 386 11.11 -11.27 28.44
C GLU A 386 9.73 -11.20 29.12
N ALA A 387 9.56 -10.31 30.09
CA ALA A 387 8.27 -10.11 30.76
C ALA A 387 7.23 -9.47 29.81
N GLU A 388 7.66 -8.51 29.00
CA GLU A 388 6.80 -7.90 27.96
C GLU A 388 6.40 -8.94 26.91
N LEU A 389 7.35 -9.73 26.42
CA LEU A 389 7.10 -10.77 25.41
C LEU A 389 6.15 -11.86 25.95
N ALA A 390 6.37 -12.33 27.18
CA ALA A 390 5.50 -13.32 27.82
C ALA A 390 4.06 -12.79 28.04
N LEU A 391 3.91 -11.50 28.35
CA LEU A 391 2.58 -10.88 28.47
C LEU A 391 1.84 -10.89 27.13
N ILE A 392 2.49 -10.49 26.04
CA ILE A 392 1.87 -10.50 24.71
C ILE A 392 1.46 -11.92 24.32
N GLU A 393 2.34 -12.90 24.52
CA GLU A 393 2.06 -14.30 24.21
C GLU A 393 0.85 -14.81 25.01
N SER A 394 0.81 -14.56 26.32
CA SER A 394 -0.28 -15.03 27.18
C SER A 394 -1.64 -14.44 26.79
N GLU A 395 -1.68 -13.16 26.39
CA GLU A 395 -2.93 -12.51 25.97
C GLU A 395 -3.42 -13.03 24.61
N CYS A 396 -2.52 -13.26 23.65
CA CYS A 396 -2.86 -13.83 22.35
C CYS A 396 -3.33 -15.29 22.46
N GLN A 397 -2.74 -16.08 23.34
CA GLN A 397 -3.14 -17.48 23.60
C GLN A 397 -4.59 -17.60 24.08
N LYS A 398 -5.13 -16.58 24.76
CA LYS A 398 -6.55 -16.56 25.18
C LYS A 398 -7.51 -16.53 23.98
N LEU A 399 -7.07 -16.00 22.84
CA LEU A 399 -7.79 -16.02 21.55
C LEU A 399 -7.42 -17.22 20.67
N GLY A 400 -6.59 -18.14 21.16
CA GLY A 400 -6.14 -19.29 20.38
C GLY A 400 -5.16 -18.93 19.26
N VAL A 401 -4.46 -17.81 19.37
CA VAL A 401 -3.49 -17.33 18.37
C VAL A 401 -2.08 -17.49 18.90
N ASN A 402 -1.23 -18.13 18.08
CA ASN A 402 0.18 -18.29 18.38
C ASN A 402 0.96 -16.98 18.15
N VAL A 403 1.96 -16.78 19.00
CA VAL A 403 2.92 -15.67 18.88
C VAL A 403 4.27 -16.24 18.51
N LYS A 404 4.96 -15.63 17.54
CA LYS A 404 6.33 -15.96 17.15
C LYS A 404 7.19 -14.73 17.15
N LEU A 405 8.43 -14.86 17.61
CA LEU A 405 9.40 -13.79 17.54
C LEU A 405 9.91 -13.64 16.10
N SER A 406 10.10 -12.41 15.67
CA SER A 406 10.75 -12.04 14.42
C SER A 406 12.01 -11.24 14.75
N GLU A 407 13.16 -11.87 14.59
CA GLU A 407 14.49 -11.25 14.80
C GLU A 407 15.19 -10.98 13.46
N VAL A 408 14.43 -10.85 12.40
CA VAL A 408 14.93 -10.79 11.02
C VAL A 408 15.79 -9.56 10.73
N TRP A 409 15.57 -8.46 11.44
CA TRP A 409 16.40 -7.27 11.29
C TRP A 409 17.87 -7.59 11.65
N ALA A 410 18.08 -8.36 12.70
CA ALA A 410 19.42 -8.70 13.19
C ALA A 410 20.01 -9.97 12.52
N LYS A 411 19.17 -10.93 12.12
CA LYS A 411 19.58 -12.29 11.76
C LYS A 411 19.12 -12.71 10.34
N GLY A 412 18.50 -11.82 9.55
CA GLY A 412 17.94 -12.21 8.26
C GLY A 412 16.91 -13.34 8.37
N GLY A 413 16.89 -14.24 7.40
CA GLY A 413 15.96 -15.37 7.36
C GLY A 413 16.08 -16.34 8.55
N GLU A 414 17.25 -16.44 9.20
CA GLU A 414 17.42 -17.22 10.42
C GLU A 414 16.50 -16.75 11.55
N GLY A 415 16.32 -15.42 11.65
CA GLY A 415 15.44 -14.81 12.66
C GLY A 415 13.94 -15.04 12.43
N ALA A 416 13.54 -15.72 11.36
CA ALA A 416 12.15 -16.04 11.03
C ALA A 416 11.85 -17.54 11.01
N LEU A 417 12.75 -18.42 11.38
CA LEU A 417 12.55 -19.88 11.21
C LEU A 417 11.32 -20.39 11.95
N GLU A 418 11.09 -19.99 13.20
CA GLU A 418 9.90 -20.40 13.96
C GLU A 418 8.61 -19.80 13.39
N LEU A 419 8.68 -18.56 12.88
CA LEU A 419 7.55 -17.92 12.20
C LEU A 419 7.25 -18.65 10.89
N ALA A 420 8.27 -19.07 10.14
CA ALA A 420 8.11 -19.86 8.91
C ALA A 420 7.44 -21.21 9.20
N ASP A 421 7.88 -21.93 10.24
CA ASP A 421 7.28 -23.19 10.65
C ASP A 421 5.79 -23.01 11.01
N GLU A 422 5.45 -21.95 11.74
CA GLU A 422 4.06 -21.64 12.11
C GLU A 422 3.21 -21.25 10.90
N VAL A 423 3.75 -20.46 9.98
CA VAL A 423 3.07 -20.10 8.72
C VAL A 423 2.78 -21.36 7.91
N MET A 424 3.74 -22.28 7.77
CA MET A 424 3.52 -23.56 7.09
C MET A 424 2.40 -24.38 7.73
N ARG A 425 2.33 -24.39 9.07
CA ARG A 425 1.22 -25.05 9.79
C ARG A 425 -0.14 -24.40 9.51
N LEU A 426 -0.17 -23.06 9.44
CA LEU A 426 -1.42 -22.30 9.23
C LEU A 426 -1.98 -22.43 7.80
N ILE A 427 -1.13 -22.41 6.79
CA ILE A 427 -1.60 -22.48 5.38
C ILE A 427 -2.22 -23.83 5.00
N GLU A 428 -2.04 -24.85 5.82
CA GLU A 428 -2.70 -26.15 5.67
C GLU A 428 -4.08 -26.20 6.37
N GLN A 429 -4.44 -25.19 7.15
CA GLN A 429 -5.74 -25.12 7.79
C GLN A 429 -6.83 -24.71 6.80
N PRO A 430 -8.04 -25.26 6.94
CA PRO A 430 -9.19 -24.77 6.17
C PRO A 430 -9.42 -23.28 6.46
N SER A 431 -9.60 -22.49 5.43
CA SER A 431 -9.95 -21.08 5.55
C SER A 431 -10.97 -20.71 4.51
N GLU A 432 -11.91 -19.85 4.88
CA GLU A 432 -12.90 -19.29 3.97
C GLU A 432 -12.88 -17.78 4.10
N LEU A 433 -12.33 -17.12 3.08
CA LEU A 433 -12.31 -15.67 3.04
C LEU A 433 -13.73 -15.12 2.97
N LYS A 434 -14.07 -14.31 3.97
CA LYS A 434 -15.28 -13.48 4.03
C LYS A 434 -14.92 -12.03 3.73
N PHE A 435 -15.93 -11.25 3.37
CA PHE A 435 -15.79 -9.82 3.14
C PHE A 435 -16.58 -9.03 4.20
N ALA A 436 -16.17 -7.80 4.49
CA ALA A 436 -16.86 -6.96 5.46
C ALA A 436 -18.28 -6.62 5.01
N TYR A 437 -18.52 -6.54 3.70
CA TYR A 437 -19.84 -6.25 3.09
C TYR A 437 -20.04 -7.07 1.81
N GLU A 438 -21.30 -7.21 1.40
CA GLU A 438 -21.69 -7.97 0.21
C GLU A 438 -21.32 -7.25 -1.09
N ASP A 439 -21.16 -8.02 -2.20
CA ASP A 439 -20.95 -7.46 -3.52
C ASP A 439 -22.15 -6.62 -3.97
N GLY A 440 -21.87 -5.44 -4.55
CA GLY A 440 -22.92 -4.53 -5.00
C GLY A 440 -23.68 -3.82 -3.88
N ALA A 441 -23.21 -3.89 -2.64
CA ALA A 441 -23.77 -3.08 -1.56
C ALA A 441 -23.71 -1.59 -1.90
N ASP A 442 -24.71 -0.83 -1.44
CA ASP A 442 -24.66 0.63 -1.54
C ASP A 442 -23.44 1.20 -0.80
N VAL A 443 -22.82 2.25 -1.34
CA VAL A 443 -21.65 2.90 -0.75
C VAL A 443 -21.85 3.25 0.72
N ALA A 444 -23.04 3.72 1.12
CA ALA A 444 -23.30 4.04 2.52
C ALA A 444 -23.35 2.78 3.40
N ASP A 445 -23.98 1.70 2.91
CA ASP A 445 -24.08 0.43 3.64
C ASP A 445 -22.68 -0.25 3.74
N ALA A 446 -21.88 -0.18 2.69
CA ALA A 446 -20.51 -0.68 2.70
C ALA A 446 -19.64 0.09 3.71
N LEU A 447 -19.75 1.43 3.75
CA LEU A 447 -19.05 2.27 4.74
C LEU A 447 -19.50 1.96 6.16
N GLU A 448 -20.81 1.80 6.38
CA GLU A 448 -21.35 1.40 7.70
C GLU A 448 -20.82 0.03 8.13
N ALA A 449 -20.77 -0.94 7.21
CA ALA A 449 -20.24 -2.28 7.49
C ALA A 449 -18.75 -2.26 7.85
N VAL A 450 -17.92 -1.53 7.11
CA VAL A 450 -16.49 -1.39 7.45
C VAL A 450 -16.33 -0.69 8.80
N ALA A 451 -17.04 0.41 9.03
CA ALA A 451 -16.96 1.16 10.29
C ALA A 451 -17.36 0.32 11.50
N THR A 452 -18.46 -0.41 11.40
CA THR A 452 -18.98 -1.19 12.55
C THR A 452 -18.26 -2.51 12.75
N LYS A 453 -17.97 -3.27 11.68
CA LYS A 453 -17.34 -4.59 11.78
C LYS A 453 -15.83 -4.53 11.96
N VAL A 454 -15.13 -3.61 11.28
CA VAL A 454 -13.66 -3.55 11.30
C VAL A 454 -13.16 -2.55 12.34
N TYR A 455 -13.75 -1.34 12.39
CA TYR A 455 -13.28 -0.31 13.32
C TYR A 455 -13.97 -0.40 14.68
N ARG A 456 -15.12 -1.09 14.78
CA ARG A 456 -15.99 -1.14 15.97
C ARG A 456 -16.55 0.23 16.33
N ALA A 457 -16.80 1.06 15.33
CA ALA A 457 -17.53 2.31 15.49
C ALA A 457 -19.04 2.06 15.68
N ASP A 458 -19.74 3.02 16.28
CA ASP A 458 -21.22 2.98 16.43
C ASP A 458 -21.95 3.31 15.11
N GLY A 459 -21.22 3.63 14.06
CA GLY A 459 -21.74 3.92 12.72
C GLY A 459 -21.01 5.05 12.00
N VAL A 460 -21.60 5.51 10.89
CA VAL A 460 -21.04 6.53 10.01
C VAL A 460 -21.92 7.77 9.98
N ASP A 461 -21.29 8.95 10.08
CA ASP A 461 -21.91 10.25 9.85
C ASP A 461 -21.39 10.85 8.53
N PHE A 462 -22.30 11.47 7.78
CA PHE A 462 -21.95 12.16 6.55
C PHE A 462 -22.15 13.66 6.70
N THR A 463 -21.14 14.44 6.34
CA THR A 463 -21.30 15.90 6.25
C THR A 463 -22.33 16.27 5.17
N PRO A 464 -22.89 17.50 5.20
CA PRO A 464 -23.80 17.93 4.14
C PRO A 464 -23.19 17.84 2.73
N ALA A 465 -21.87 18.02 2.60
CA ALA A 465 -21.16 17.86 1.34
C ALA A 465 -21.12 16.38 0.91
N ALA A 466 -20.72 15.49 1.80
CA ALA A 466 -20.68 14.05 1.53
C ALA A 466 -22.06 13.46 1.21
N LYS A 467 -23.15 13.96 1.86
CA LYS A 467 -24.53 13.55 1.51
C LYS A 467 -24.93 13.93 0.08
N ARG A 468 -24.55 15.12 -0.36
CA ARG A 468 -24.80 15.54 -1.77
C ARG A 468 -24.00 14.70 -2.75
N GLN A 469 -22.71 14.45 -2.45
CA GLN A 469 -21.85 13.59 -3.26
C GLN A 469 -22.35 12.14 -3.33
N LEU A 470 -22.87 11.61 -2.23
CA LEU A 470 -23.47 10.26 -2.20
C LEU A 470 -24.70 10.17 -3.12
N ALA A 471 -25.56 11.19 -3.10
CA ALA A 471 -26.70 11.26 -4.02
C ALA A 471 -26.22 11.33 -5.49
N GLU A 472 -25.24 12.17 -5.78
CA GLU A 472 -24.66 12.30 -7.11
C GLU A 472 -24.00 10.99 -7.60
N LEU A 473 -23.28 10.27 -6.73
CA LEU A 473 -22.71 8.94 -7.03
C LEU A 473 -23.81 7.95 -7.44
N ARG A 474 -24.92 7.92 -6.72
CA ARG A 474 -26.06 7.05 -7.03
C ARG A 474 -26.73 7.41 -8.35
N GLU A 475 -26.95 8.70 -8.61
CA GLU A 475 -27.54 9.22 -9.87
C GLU A 475 -26.66 8.87 -11.09
N ASN A 476 -25.33 8.90 -10.93
CA ASN A 476 -24.38 8.62 -12.00
C ASN A 476 -23.97 7.13 -12.12
N GLY A 477 -24.62 6.22 -11.36
CA GLY A 477 -24.37 4.79 -11.43
C GLY A 477 -23.14 4.29 -10.67
N PHE A 478 -22.58 5.10 -9.78
CA PHE A 478 -21.42 4.76 -8.93
C PHE A 478 -21.78 4.36 -7.50
N GLY A 479 -23.08 4.32 -7.17
CA GLY A 479 -23.56 4.11 -5.82
C GLY A 479 -23.30 2.71 -5.24
N ASN A 480 -22.88 1.74 -6.04
CA ASN A 480 -22.64 0.35 -5.63
C ASN A 480 -21.19 -0.10 -5.82
N LEU A 481 -20.26 0.84 -5.98
CA LEU A 481 -18.84 0.53 -6.05
C LEU A 481 -18.27 0.18 -4.67
N PRO A 482 -17.24 -0.68 -4.59
CA PRO A 482 -16.50 -0.91 -3.35
C PRO A 482 -15.99 0.40 -2.72
N VAL A 483 -15.82 0.39 -1.40
CA VAL A 483 -15.38 1.58 -0.67
C VAL A 483 -13.92 1.49 -0.26
N CYS A 484 -13.22 2.61 -0.39
CA CYS A 484 -11.84 2.80 0.06
C CYS A 484 -11.83 3.90 1.14
N VAL A 485 -11.86 3.50 2.41
CA VAL A 485 -11.86 4.46 3.51
C VAL A 485 -10.48 5.07 3.68
N ALA A 486 -10.40 6.39 3.49
CA ALA A 486 -9.20 7.18 3.74
C ALA A 486 -9.28 7.79 5.13
N LYS A 487 -8.50 7.27 6.08
CA LYS A 487 -8.45 7.71 7.48
C LYS A 487 -7.03 7.69 8.04
N THR A 488 -6.86 8.22 9.24
CA THR A 488 -5.59 8.12 9.96
C THR A 488 -5.15 6.66 10.14
N GLN A 489 -3.86 6.41 10.03
CA GLN A 489 -3.26 5.09 10.28
C GLN A 489 -3.02 4.79 11.76
N TYR A 490 -3.13 5.78 12.64
CA TYR A 490 -2.75 5.66 14.04
C TYR A 490 -3.87 5.22 14.97
N SER A 491 -5.08 5.06 14.48
CA SER A 491 -6.25 4.72 15.28
C SER A 491 -7.28 3.94 14.47
N PHE A 492 -8.09 3.13 15.14
CA PHE A 492 -9.32 2.60 14.55
C PHE A 492 -10.34 3.70 14.23
N SER A 493 -10.34 4.82 14.99
CA SER A 493 -11.18 5.97 14.71
C SER A 493 -10.60 6.85 13.58
N ASP A 494 -11.32 7.90 13.20
CA ASP A 494 -10.85 8.94 12.28
C ASP A 494 -10.05 10.06 12.97
N ASN A 495 -9.80 9.92 14.28
CA ASN A 495 -8.99 10.84 15.08
C ASN A 495 -7.68 10.17 15.51
N ALA A 496 -6.56 10.65 15.00
CA ALA A 496 -5.22 10.12 15.27
C ALA A 496 -4.77 10.17 16.75
N LYS A 497 -5.46 10.93 17.59
CA LYS A 497 -5.14 11.05 19.03
C LYS A 497 -5.83 10.01 19.90
N VAL A 498 -6.80 9.30 19.37
CA VAL A 498 -7.56 8.27 20.09
C VAL A 498 -6.88 6.92 19.85
N LEU A 499 -5.97 6.55 20.76
CA LEU A 499 -5.15 5.32 20.64
C LEU A 499 -5.85 4.08 21.22
N GLY A 500 -5.18 2.93 21.09
CA GLY A 500 -5.66 1.67 21.64
C GLY A 500 -6.80 1.05 20.83
N ALA A 501 -7.85 0.63 21.52
CA ALA A 501 -9.06 0.05 20.92
C ALA A 501 -10.29 0.89 21.35
N PRO A 502 -10.53 2.04 20.70
CA PRO A 502 -11.59 2.97 21.08
C PRO A 502 -12.97 2.34 20.93
N GLU A 503 -13.90 2.79 21.78
CA GLU A 503 -15.32 2.44 21.77
C GLU A 503 -16.16 3.73 21.82
N ASN A 504 -17.45 3.62 21.52
CA ASN A 504 -18.40 4.75 21.57
C ASN A 504 -17.97 5.93 20.69
N PHE A 505 -17.59 5.66 19.45
CA PHE A 505 -17.23 6.68 18.48
C PHE A 505 -17.91 6.41 17.13
N ARG A 506 -18.01 7.45 16.31
CA ARG A 506 -18.53 7.37 14.94
C ARG A 506 -17.50 7.85 13.96
N ILE A 507 -17.53 7.32 12.73
CA ILE A 507 -16.67 7.77 11.63
C ILE A 507 -17.39 8.89 10.87
N THR A 508 -16.73 10.02 10.68
CA THR A 508 -17.29 11.13 9.92
C THR A 508 -16.71 11.19 8.50
N VAL A 509 -17.54 10.85 7.53
CA VAL A 509 -17.20 11.01 6.10
C VAL A 509 -17.46 12.46 5.73
N ARG A 510 -16.39 13.17 5.38
CA ARG A 510 -16.44 14.59 4.99
C ARG A 510 -16.57 14.80 3.48
N GLU A 511 -16.09 13.85 2.69
CA GLU A 511 -16.06 13.93 1.23
C GLU A 511 -16.06 12.52 0.63
N LEU A 512 -16.73 12.35 -0.51
CA LEU A 512 -16.71 11.15 -1.34
C LEU A 512 -16.15 11.49 -2.72
N LYS A 513 -15.22 10.69 -3.21
CA LYS A 513 -14.61 10.86 -4.53
C LYS A 513 -14.70 9.53 -5.29
N VAL A 514 -15.26 9.54 -6.48
CA VAL A 514 -15.23 8.35 -7.35
C VAL A 514 -13.85 8.18 -7.98
N SER A 515 -13.33 6.97 -7.94
CA SER A 515 -12.20 6.48 -8.72
C SER A 515 -12.74 5.41 -9.67
N ALA A 516 -13.42 5.87 -10.73
CA ALA A 516 -14.22 5.00 -11.59
C ALA A 516 -13.38 4.00 -12.38
N GLY A 517 -12.20 4.40 -12.83
CA GLY A 517 -11.24 3.51 -13.50
C GLY A 517 -10.62 2.48 -12.55
N ALA A 518 -10.37 2.85 -11.31
CA ALA A 518 -9.93 1.93 -10.26
C ALA A 518 -11.09 1.09 -9.68
N HIS A 519 -12.33 1.45 -10.01
CA HIS A 519 -13.54 0.75 -9.61
C HIS A 519 -13.80 0.74 -8.10
N PHE A 520 -13.65 1.89 -7.44
CA PHE A 520 -14.04 2.10 -6.04
C PHE A 520 -14.37 3.58 -5.75
N VAL A 521 -15.02 3.82 -4.61
CA VAL A 521 -15.26 5.16 -4.07
C VAL A 521 -14.33 5.41 -2.89
N VAL A 522 -13.58 6.51 -2.93
CA VAL A 522 -12.75 6.96 -1.81
C VAL A 522 -13.61 7.79 -0.85
N ALA A 523 -13.68 7.34 0.40
CA ALA A 523 -14.36 8.07 1.48
C ALA A 523 -13.32 8.76 2.37
N LEU A 524 -13.21 10.07 2.26
CA LEU A 524 -12.28 10.88 3.05
C LEU A 524 -12.86 11.18 4.43
N THR A 525 -12.15 10.78 5.47
CA THR A 525 -12.53 11.00 6.88
C THR A 525 -11.47 11.83 7.62
N GLY A 526 -11.82 12.37 8.75
CA GLY A 526 -10.88 13.10 9.61
C GLY A 526 -10.10 14.19 8.87
N SER A 527 -8.78 14.29 9.11
CA SER A 527 -7.88 15.30 8.54
C SER A 527 -6.90 14.76 7.48
N VAL A 528 -7.22 13.63 6.85
CA VAL A 528 -6.33 13.02 5.86
C VAL A 528 -6.20 13.90 4.62
N LEU A 529 -4.97 14.05 4.13
CA LEU A 529 -4.60 14.86 2.96
C LEU A 529 -3.94 14.00 1.89
N THR A 530 -4.27 14.25 0.63
CA THR A 530 -3.69 13.58 -0.54
C THR A 530 -2.36 14.18 -1.02
N MET A 531 -1.95 15.29 -0.42
CA MET A 531 -0.63 15.88 -0.58
C MET A 531 0.02 16.11 0.78
N PRO A 532 0.90 15.21 1.24
CA PRO A 532 1.66 15.40 2.47
C PRO A 532 2.58 16.62 2.39
N GLY A 533 3.01 17.13 3.52
CA GLY A 533 4.04 18.16 3.59
C GLY A 533 5.33 17.58 4.19
N LEU A 534 6.47 18.16 3.82
CA LEU A 534 7.72 17.87 4.50
C LEU A 534 7.62 18.23 6.00
N PRO A 535 8.26 17.44 6.89
CA PRO A 535 8.34 17.75 8.33
C PRO A 535 9.24 18.96 8.59
N LYS A 536 9.34 19.36 9.85
CA LYS A 536 10.21 20.47 10.25
C LYS A 536 11.69 20.21 9.94
N VAL A 537 12.12 18.97 10.08
CA VAL A 537 13.46 18.49 9.71
C VAL A 537 13.22 17.29 8.79
N PRO A 538 13.30 17.46 7.47
CA PRO A 538 13.11 16.37 6.51
C PRO A 538 14.36 15.47 6.44
N ALA A 539 14.17 14.21 6.11
CA ALA A 539 15.25 13.26 5.88
C ALA A 539 16.25 13.76 4.82
N ALA A 540 15.78 14.53 3.86
CA ALA A 540 16.58 15.17 2.82
C ALA A 540 17.77 15.98 3.35
N GLU A 541 17.71 16.50 4.57
CA GLU A 541 18.84 17.26 5.17
C GLU A 541 20.05 16.37 5.51
N ASN A 542 19.84 15.04 5.60
CA ASN A 542 20.88 14.07 5.95
C ASN A 542 21.31 13.20 4.76
N ILE A 543 20.59 13.28 3.63
CA ILE A 543 20.93 12.51 2.43
C ILE A 543 21.95 13.30 1.63
N ASP A 544 23.08 12.64 1.28
CA ASP A 544 24.16 13.24 0.49
C ASP A 544 24.76 12.20 -0.48
N VAL A 545 25.57 12.67 -1.41
CA VAL A 545 26.31 11.83 -2.37
C VAL A 545 27.75 12.30 -2.42
N ASP A 546 28.69 11.37 -2.28
CA ASP A 546 30.12 11.67 -2.37
C ASP A 546 30.61 11.81 -3.83
N ASN A 547 31.89 12.14 -3.99
CA ASN A 547 32.50 12.33 -5.33
C ASN A 547 32.59 11.03 -6.16
N ASP A 548 32.45 9.88 -5.53
CA ASP A 548 32.49 8.58 -6.18
C ASP A 548 31.08 8.07 -6.50
N GLY A 549 30.03 8.88 -6.15
CA GLY A 549 28.64 8.57 -6.39
C GLY A 549 28.00 7.71 -5.29
N ASN A 550 28.66 7.51 -4.15
CA ASN A 550 28.08 6.76 -3.05
C ASN A 550 27.10 7.63 -2.24
N ILE A 551 25.89 7.13 -2.06
CA ILE A 551 24.84 7.83 -1.30
C ILE A 551 25.04 7.56 0.19
N THR A 552 24.83 8.58 1.01
CA THR A 552 24.82 8.50 2.47
C THR A 552 23.50 9.03 3.03
N GLY A 553 23.14 8.64 4.25
CA GLY A 553 21.94 9.13 4.91
C GLY A 553 20.62 8.59 4.35
N LEU A 554 20.67 7.62 3.44
CA LEU A 554 19.48 6.96 2.90
C LEU A 554 19.04 5.76 3.80
N PHE A 555 19.03 5.94 5.12
CA PHE A 555 18.70 4.94 6.18
C PHE A 555 19.88 4.11 6.67
#